data_8f8b6b1407fd867a98a3c832941c8a47
#
_entry.id   8f8b6b1407fd867a98a3c832941c8a47
#
_cell.length_a   1.000
_cell.length_b   1.000
_cell.length_c   1.000
_cell.angle_alpha   90.00
_cell.angle_beta   90.00
_cell.angle_gamma   90.00
#
_symmetry.space_group_name_H-M   'P 1'
#
loop_
_entity.id
_entity.type
_entity.pdbx_description
1 polymer ?
#
loop_
_entity_poly.entity_id
_entity_poly.type
_entity_poly.pdbx_seq_one_letter_code
_entity_poly.pdbx_strand_id
1 'polypeptide(L)'
;MTSLQNKILMNKFRKAKTLKEKGFTIIELMVVVVIIGVLSSVALPALTNAQDRAKGSAAKQEAVNTAKTCTIALIGGDATEIAAANVAARATGDVTTAGATCAVSEAFAFVGGGDTWTVTLDANGVGGTPVKS
;
A
#
# COMPACT_ATOMS: atom_id res chain seq x y z
N MET A 1 20.83 -53.27 -40.79
CA MET A 1 20.95 -52.84 -39.37
C MET A 1 19.94 -51.73 -38.94
N THR A 2 18.92 -51.41 -39.73
CA THR A 2 17.96 -50.31 -39.48
C THR A 2 16.61 -50.74 -38.85
N SER A 3 16.28 -52.03 -38.86
CA SER A 3 14.97 -52.52 -38.40
C SER A 3 14.81 -52.59 -36.86
N LEU A 4 15.89 -52.86 -36.15
CA LEU A 4 15.88 -53.02 -34.68
C LEU A 4 15.79 -51.65 -33.98
N GLN A 5 16.45 -50.62 -34.53
CA GLN A 5 16.41 -49.27 -33.95
C GLN A 5 15.00 -48.64 -34.04
N ASN A 6 14.30 -48.85 -35.13
CA ASN A 6 12.93 -48.34 -35.30
C ASN A 6 11.91 -49.00 -34.34
N LYS A 7 12.13 -50.28 -34.02
CA LYS A 7 11.28 -51.01 -33.04
C LYS A 7 11.48 -50.52 -31.60
N ILE A 8 12.69 -50.14 -31.25
CA ILE A 8 13.00 -49.59 -29.90
C ILE A 8 12.44 -48.19 -29.73
N LEU A 9 12.55 -47.36 -30.77
CA LEU A 9 11.97 -46.05 -30.78
C LEU A 9 10.43 -46.06 -30.66
N MET A 10 9.78 -46.91 -31.46
CA MET A 10 8.30 -47.04 -31.41
C MET A 10 7.81 -47.54 -30.05
N ASN A 11 8.54 -48.42 -29.36
CA ASN A 11 8.18 -48.87 -28.02
C ASN A 11 8.37 -47.80 -26.94
N LYS A 12 9.36 -46.92 -27.09
CA LYS A 12 9.53 -45.78 -26.17
C LYS A 12 8.39 -44.74 -26.29
N PHE A 13 7.93 -44.49 -27.51
CA PHE A 13 6.78 -43.57 -27.72
C PHE A 13 5.44 -44.18 -27.25
N ARG A 14 5.28 -45.50 -27.28
CA ARG A 14 4.06 -46.16 -26.75
C ARG A 14 4.00 -46.16 -25.22
N LYS A 15 5.14 -46.13 -24.55
CA LYS A 15 5.21 -46.12 -23.07
C LYS A 15 5.01 -44.71 -22.47
N ALA A 16 5.18 -43.66 -23.29
CA ALA A 16 4.93 -42.31 -22.88
C ALA A 16 3.43 -41.91 -22.88
N LYS A 17 2.56 -42.77 -23.39
CA LYS A 17 1.12 -42.49 -23.60
C LYS A 17 0.18 -42.98 -22.49
N THR A 18 0.72 -43.43 -21.36
CA THR A 18 -0.04 -43.86 -20.19
C THR A 18 0.25 -43.03 -18.94
N LEU A 19 0.57 -41.74 -19.09
CA LEU A 19 0.23 -40.80 -18.06
C LEU A 19 -1.27 -40.61 -18.17
N LYS A 20 -2.00 -41.22 -17.27
CA LYS A 20 -3.42 -40.98 -17.05
C LYS A 20 -3.59 -39.51 -16.78
N GLU A 21 -3.81 -38.72 -17.83
CA GLU A 21 -4.23 -37.34 -17.70
C GLU A 21 -5.59 -37.40 -17.03
N LYS A 22 -5.60 -37.15 -15.74
CA LYS A 22 -6.83 -36.82 -15.03
C LYS A 22 -7.28 -35.49 -15.63
N GLY A 23 -8.03 -35.56 -16.73
CA GLY A 23 -8.65 -34.40 -17.34
C GLY A 23 -9.60 -33.79 -16.31
N PHE A 24 -9.38 -32.52 -15.97
CA PHE A 24 -10.36 -31.73 -15.22
C PHE A 24 -11.66 -31.69 -16.01
N THR A 25 -12.76 -31.96 -15.34
CA THR A 25 -14.08 -31.82 -15.97
C THR A 25 -14.45 -30.35 -16.08
N ILE A 26 -15.18 -29.99 -17.15
CA ILE A 26 -15.67 -28.61 -17.35
C ILE A 26 -16.51 -28.14 -16.16
N ILE A 27 -17.29 -29.05 -15.58
CA ILE A 27 -18.12 -28.75 -14.43
C ILE A 27 -17.30 -28.43 -13.16
N GLU A 28 -16.17 -29.12 -12.98
CA GLU A 28 -15.28 -28.89 -11.87
C GLU A 28 -14.64 -27.48 -11.93
N LEU A 29 -14.30 -27.03 -13.14
CA LEU A 29 -13.83 -25.67 -13.38
C LEU A 29 -14.97 -24.64 -13.17
N MET A 30 -16.19 -24.93 -13.66
CA MET A 30 -17.33 -24.04 -13.46
C MET A 30 -17.64 -23.82 -11.97
N VAL A 31 -17.64 -24.87 -11.17
CA VAL A 31 -17.91 -24.77 -9.74
C VAL A 31 -16.86 -23.90 -9.04
N VAL A 32 -15.60 -24.07 -9.38
CA VAL A 32 -14.50 -23.26 -8.80
C VAL A 32 -14.68 -21.77 -9.13
N VAL A 33 -14.94 -21.42 -10.39
CA VAL A 33 -15.09 -20.00 -10.76
C VAL A 33 -16.34 -19.36 -10.14
N VAL A 34 -17.41 -20.11 -9.94
CA VAL A 34 -18.60 -19.62 -9.23
C VAL A 34 -18.28 -19.35 -7.77
N ILE A 35 -17.58 -20.25 -7.09
CA ILE A 35 -17.21 -20.08 -5.69
C ILE A 35 -16.31 -18.86 -5.51
N ILE A 36 -15.24 -18.72 -6.32
CA ILE A 36 -14.35 -17.56 -6.22
C ILE A 36 -15.08 -16.26 -6.60
N GLY A 37 -16.03 -16.29 -7.52
CA GLY A 37 -16.85 -15.13 -7.87
C GLY A 37 -17.70 -14.64 -6.69
N VAL A 38 -18.36 -15.54 -5.99
CA VAL A 38 -19.17 -15.22 -4.79
C VAL A 38 -18.27 -14.70 -3.66
N LEU A 39 -17.15 -15.35 -3.39
CA LEU A 39 -16.22 -14.92 -2.34
C LEU A 39 -15.63 -13.55 -2.65
N SER A 40 -15.29 -13.28 -3.91
CA SER A 40 -14.72 -11.99 -4.33
C SER A 40 -15.70 -10.84 -4.14
N SER A 41 -16.98 -11.05 -4.34
CA SER A 41 -18.00 -10.02 -4.20
C SER A 41 -18.11 -9.46 -2.76
N VAL A 42 -17.81 -10.28 -1.76
CA VAL A 42 -17.84 -9.89 -0.34
C VAL A 42 -16.48 -9.35 0.12
N ALA A 43 -15.38 -9.89 -0.42
CA ALA A 43 -14.02 -9.54 0.02
C ALA A 43 -13.58 -8.15 -0.47
N LEU A 44 -14.00 -7.73 -1.68
CA LEU A 44 -13.58 -6.45 -2.26
C LEU A 44 -13.96 -5.23 -1.40
N PRO A 45 -15.22 -5.03 -0.95
CA PRO A 45 -15.55 -3.86 -0.15
C PRO A 45 -14.87 -3.86 1.22
N ALA A 46 -14.60 -5.02 1.79
CA ALA A 46 -13.86 -5.11 3.05
C ALA A 46 -12.39 -4.69 2.89
N LEU A 47 -11.77 -5.03 1.76
CA LEU A 47 -10.39 -4.68 1.47
C LEU A 47 -10.22 -3.17 1.22
N THR A 48 -11.11 -2.53 0.49
CA THR A 48 -11.06 -1.07 0.26
C THR A 48 -11.18 -0.30 1.58
N ASN A 49 -12.12 -0.67 2.44
CA ASN A 49 -12.26 -0.05 3.77
C ASN A 49 -11.00 -0.25 4.64
N ALA A 50 -10.33 -1.40 4.55
CA ALA A 50 -9.09 -1.63 5.27
C ALA A 50 -7.94 -0.76 4.73
N GLN A 51 -7.87 -0.59 3.41
CA GLN A 51 -6.89 0.29 2.77
C GLN A 51 -7.11 1.76 3.17
N ASP A 52 -8.34 2.25 3.18
CA ASP A 52 -8.64 3.63 3.58
C ASP A 52 -8.27 3.90 5.04
N ARG A 53 -8.54 2.95 5.94
CA ARG A 53 -8.09 3.04 7.34
C ARG A 53 -6.56 3.06 7.46
N ALA A 54 -5.86 2.26 6.66
CA ALA A 54 -4.40 2.25 6.65
C ALA A 54 -3.83 3.58 6.17
N LYS A 55 -4.39 4.17 5.10
CA LYS A 55 -4.02 5.49 4.59
C LYS A 55 -4.30 6.60 5.62
N GLY A 56 -5.44 6.55 6.32
CA GLY A 56 -5.75 7.49 7.39
C GLY A 56 -4.76 7.41 8.56
N SER A 57 -4.35 6.18 8.93
CA SER A 57 -3.33 5.98 9.95
C SER A 57 -1.95 6.49 9.52
N ALA A 58 -1.59 6.32 8.26
CA ALA A 58 -0.35 6.85 7.68
C ALA A 58 -0.35 8.38 7.68
N ALA A 59 -1.47 9.02 7.31
CA ALA A 59 -1.62 10.47 7.35
C ALA A 59 -1.45 11.02 8.78
N LYS A 60 -2.05 10.37 9.77
CA LYS A 60 -1.86 10.71 11.18
C LYS A 60 -0.40 10.61 11.62
N GLN A 61 0.27 9.53 11.25
CA GLN A 61 1.68 9.33 11.61
C GLN A 61 2.58 10.37 10.96
N GLU A 62 2.33 10.71 9.71
CA GLU A 62 3.08 11.74 9.01
C GLU A 62 2.86 13.13 9.62
N ALA A 63 1.64 13.44 10.06
CA ALA A 63 1.35 14.66 10.81
C ALA A 63 2.18 14.77 12.09
N VAL A 64 2.27 13.67 12.88
CA VAL A 64 3.09 13.62 14.09
C VAL A 64 4.58 13.81 13.78
N ASN A 65 5.08 13.11 12.77
CA ASN A 65 6.49 13.16 12.39
C ASN A 65 6.89 14.56 11.90
N THR A 66 6.05 15.17 11.09
CA THR A 66 6.26 16.53 10.58
C THR A 66 6.27 17.54 11.71
N ALA A 67 5.31 17.47 12.63
CA ALA A 67 5.26 18.36 13.79
C ALA A 67 6.55 18.25 14.62
N LYS A 68 7.02 17.03 14.90
CA LYS A 68 8.29 16.81 15.64
C LYS A 68 9.50 17.39 14.91
N THR A 69 9.57 17.15 13.60
CA THR A 69 10.71 17.64 12.79
C THR A 69 10.70 19.17 12.73
N CYS A 70 9.52 19.78 12.55
CA CYS A 70 9.39 21.22 12.58
C CYS A 70 9.74 21.81 13.95
N THR A 71 9.30 21.20 15.04
CA THR A 71 9.66 21.61 16.40
C THR A 71 11.19 21.63 16.60
N ILE A 72 11.88 20.55 16.18
CA ILE A 72 13.34 20.45 16.31
C ILE A 72 14.04 21.52 15.47
N ALA A 73 13.60 21.73 14.22
CA ALA A 73 14.16 22.74 13.34
C ALA A 73 13.98 24.18 13.88
N LEU A 74 12.82 24.47 14.43
CA LEU A 74 12.54 25.79 15.02
C LEU A 74 13.36 26.05 16.30
N ILE A 75 13.56 25.04 17.14
CA ILE A 75 14.37 25.14 18.34
C ILE A 75 15.86 25.24 17.97
N GLY A 76 16.31 24.51 16.94
CA GLY A 76 17.70 24.58 16.44
C GLY A 76 18.06 25.94 15.81
N GLY A 77 17.08 26.66 15.30
CA GLY A 77 17.26 28.00 14.73
C GLY A 77 18.06 28.03 13.43
N ASP A 78 18.32 26.86 12.82
CA ASP A 78 19.05 26.77 11.56
C ASP A 78 18.08 26.86 10.36
N ALA A 79 18.27 27.88 9.53
CA ALA A 79 17.45 28.10 8.35
C ALA A 79 17.52 26.93 7.34
N THR A 80 18.63 26.19 7.31
CA THR A 80 18.77 25.00 6.44
C THR A 80 17.97 23.83 6.96
N GLU A 81 17.91 23.62 8.26
CA GLU A 81 17.07 22.59 8.89
C GLU A 81 15.59 22.90 8.74
N ILE A 82 15.20 24.17 8.90
CA ILE A 82 13.82 24.63 8.67
C ILE A 82 13.41 24.39 7.22
N ALA A 83 14.27 24.69 6.26
CA ALA A 83 14.00 24.44 4.84
C ALA A 83 13.92 22.94 4.53
N ALA A 84 14.76 22.11 5.13
CA ALA A 84 14.75 20.65 4.99
C ALA A 84 13.53 20.01 5.66
N ALA A 85 13.02 20.60 6.72
CA ALA A 85 11.82 20.16 7.43
C ALA A 85 10.50 20.57 6.71
N ASN A 86 10.60 21.23 5.55
CA ASN A 86 9.47 21.74 4.80
C ASN A 86 8.41 20.65 4.52
N VAL A 87 7.19 20.93 4.88
CA VAL A 87 6.06 19.99 4.90
C VAL A 87 5.69 19.52 3.50
N ALA A 88 5.83 20.36 2.49
CA ALA A 88 5.49 20.00 1.11
C ALA A 88 6.32 18.85 0.54
N ALA A 89 7.54 18.64 1.05
CA ALA A 89 8.42 17.55 0.62
C ALA A 89 8.05 16.18 1.24
N ARG A 90 7.12 16.13 2.17
CA ARG A 90 6.77 14.93 2.94
C ARG A 90 5.49 14.23 2.49
N ALA A 91 4.86 14.72 1.44
CA ALA A 91 3.76 14.01 0.82
C ALA A 91 4.30 12.70 0.22
N THR A 92 3.92 11.56 0.77
CA THR A 92 4.38 10.23 0.33
C THR A 92 3.19 9.38 -0.10
N GLY A 93 3.22 8.88 -1.33
CA GLY A 93 2.23 7.96 -1.84
C GLY A 93 0.81 8.53 -1.83
N ASP A 94 -0.09 7.87 -1.10
CA ASP A 94 -1.51 8.24 -1.02
C ASP A 94 -1.82 9.31 0.05
N VAL A 95 -0.80 9.87 0.69
CA VAL A 95 -0.93 10.94 1.68
C VAL A 95 -0.60 12.27 1.04
N THR A 96 -1.55 13.20 1.02
CA THR A 96 -1.37 14.56 0.53
C THR A 96 -1.25 15.53 1.70
N THR A 97 -0.51 16.61 1.52
CA THR A 97 -0.27 17.63 2.55
C THR A 97 -0.80 18.98 2.13
N ALA A 98 -1.33 19.71 3.09
CA ALA A 98 -1.62 21.14 2.95
C ALA A 98 -0.94 21.89 4.11
N GLY A 99 -0.31 23.03 3.78
CA GLY A 99 0.61 23.73 4.67
C GLY A 99 2.03 23.53 4.19
N ALA A 100 2.81 24.59 4.09
CA ALA A 100 4.02 24.53 3.29
C ALA A 100 5.31 24.74 4.07
N THR A 101 5.29 25.40 5.20
CA THR A 101 6.51 25.85 5.89
C THR A 101 6.45 25.61 7.38
N CYS A 102 7.59 25.21 7.96
CA CYS A 102 7.72 25.14 9.41
C CYS A 102 7.80 26.55 9.98
N ALA A 103 6.71 27.05 10.55
CA ALA A 103 6.65 28.33 11.24
C ALA A 103 5.83 28.19 12.54
N VAL A 104 6.10 29.06 13.51
CA VAL A 104 5.31 29.11 14.74
C VAL A 104 3.87 29.47 14.42
N SER A 105 2.95 28.87 15.16
CA SER A 105 1.48 29.04 14.95
C SER A 105 0.97 28.55 13.61
N GLU A 106 1.74 27.76 12.87
CA GLU A 106 1.34 27.17 11.59
C GLU A 106 0.57 25.86 11.81
N ALA A 107 -0.39 25.61 10.93
CA ALA A 107 -1.17 24.39 10.92
C ALA A 107 -0.88 23.57 9.65
N PHE A 108 -0.62 22.29 9.83
CA PHE A 108 -0.42 21.36 8.74
C PHE A 108 -1.57 20.38 8.66
N ALA A 109 -2.09 20.14 7.47
CA ALA A 109 -3.12 19.14 7.23
C ALA A 109 -2.57 18.01 6.36
N PHE A 110 -2.84 16.79 6.75
CA PHE A 110 -2.48 15.56 6.04
C PHE A 110 -3.74 14.78 5.73
N VAL A 111 -3.93 14.43 4.48
CA VAL A 111 -5.12 13.71 4.00
C VAL A 111 -4.72 12.34 3.51
N GLY A 112 -5.41 11.31 3.99
CA GLY A 112 -5.21 9.94 3.53
C GLY A 112 -6.43 9.08 3.81
N GLY A 113 -6.89 8.29 2.84
CA GLY A 113 -8.03 7.39 2.99
C GLY A 113 -9.36 8.09 3.30
N GLY A 114 -9.53 9.36 2.88
CA GLY A 114 -10.71 10.17 3.20
C GLY A 114 -10.66 10.85 4.57
N ASP A 115 -9.65 10.58 5.39
CA ASP A 115 -9.43 11.22 6.69
C ASP A 115 -8.48 12.41 6.55
N THR A 116 -8.81 13.52 7.20
CA THR A 116 -7.92 14.68 7.30
C THR A 116 -7.43 14.81 8.73
N TRP A 117 -6.11 14.89 8.91
CA TRP A 117 -5.46 15.08 10.19
C TRP A 117 -4.75 16.43 10.22
N THR A 118 -5.12 17.28 11.14
CA THR A 118 -4.50 18.60 11.31
C THR A 118 -3.66 18.61 12.57
N VAL A 119 -2.44 19.11 12.48
CA VAL A 119 -1.58 19.41 13.61
C VAL A 119 -1.17 20.88 13.55
N THR A 120 -1.23 21.58 14.68
CA THR A 120 -0.87 22.98 14.79
C THR A 120 0.35 23.12 15.69
N LEU A 121 1.32 23.92 15.27
CA LEU A 121 2.42 24.35 16.14
C LEU A 121 1.93 25.52 17.01
N ASP A 122 2.33 25.52 18.27
CA ASP A 122 2.05 26.66 19.17
C ASP A 122 2.97 27.85 18.89
N ALA A 123 2.80 28.93 19.67
CA ALA A 123 3.64 30.12 19.56
C ALA A 123 5.14 29.88 19.88
N ASN A 124 5.46 28.76 20.52
CA ASN A 124 6.82 28.33 20.83
C ASN A 124 7.36 27.32 19.80
N GLY A 125 6.60 27.00 18.76
CA GLY A 125 6.97 26.03 17.76
C GLY A 125 6.80 24.56 18.19
N VAL A 126 6.09 24.32 19.29
CA VAL A 126 5.85 22.94 19.77
C VAL A 126 4.62 22.37 19.08
N GLY A 127 4.77 21.19 18.52
CA GLY A 127 3.67 20.50 17.84
C GLY A 127 2.61 19.98 18.82
N GLY A 128 1.35 20.32 18.55
CA GLY A 128 0.20 19.79 19.26
C GLY A 128 -0.11 18.32 18.87
N THR A 129 -1.15 17.76 19.47
CA THR A 129 -1.68 16.46 19.09
C THR A 129 -2.47 16.58 17.77
N PRO A 130 -2.30 15.64 16.82
CA PRO A 130 -3.09 15.65 15.59
C PRO A 130 -4.59 15.50 15.89
N VAL A 131 -5.38 16.34 15.29
CA VAL A 131 -6.85 16.34 15.39
C VAL A 131 -7.42 15.87 14.06
N LYS A 132 -8.36 14.94 14.12
CA LYS A 132 -9.09 14.48 12.94
C LYS A 132 -10.23 15.48 12.65
N SER A 133 -10.30 15.95 11.41
CA SER A 133 -11.41 16.79 10.90
C SER A 133 -12.43 15.92 10.18
#